data_6ae22d1a43d5238bfe94455792bb2c8a
#
_entry.id   6ae22d1a43d5238bfe94455792bb2c8a
#
_cell.length_a   1.000
_cell.length_b   1.000
_cell.length_c   1.000
_cell.angle_alpha   90.00
_cell.angle_beta   90.00
_cell.angle_gamma   90.00
#
_symmetry.space_group_name_H-M   'P 1'
#
loop_
_entity.id
_entity.type
_entity.pdbx_description
1 polymer ?
#
loop_
_entity_poly.entity_id
_entity_poly.type
_entity_poly.pdbx_seq_one_letter_code
_entity_poly.pdbx_strand_id
1 'polypeptide(L)'
;MKNLVTLLIIGAIIMKVLGALDQNLSPSSSSGAPVGFQTNLDTALSLAKSSGKPVVAIFSASWCPPCQQMKKQVYPSQEVAPYKSKFVWAYLDVDQPTNQAASQKFGVRGIPHIAFLDSQGTEIATTGGGMPAEVFAAQLKSALAKAH
;
A
#
# COMPACT_ATOMS: atom_id res chain seq x y z
N MET A 1 49.25 25.49 4.75
CA MET A 1 49.11 24.09 5.14
C MET A 1 47.87 23.78 6.00
N LYS A 2 47.35 24.74 6.76
CA LYS A 2 46.13 24.51 7.59
C LYS A 2 44.83 24.32 6.79
N ASN A 3 44.72 24.92 5.61
CA ASN A 3 43.46 24.85 4.81
C ASN A 3 43.26 23.53 4.06
N LEU A 4 44.35 22.82 3.74
CA LEU A 4 44.25 21.53 3.01
C LEU A 4 43.71 20.40 3.88
N VAL A 5 44.12 20.37 5.15
CA VAL A 5 43.62 19.36 6.13
C VAL A 5 42.14 19.60 6.44
N THR A 6 41.76 20.87 6.56
CA THR A 6 40.32 21.23 6.83
C THR A 6 39.42 20.85 5.65
N LEU A 7 39.88 21.04 4.40
CA LEU A 7 39.14 20.63 3.21
C LEU A 7 39.01 19.11 3.08
N LEU A 8 40.04 18.36 3.46
CA LEU A 8 39.97 16.88 3.44
C LEU A 8 39.04 16.33 4.50
N ILE A 9 38.98 16.96 5.69
CA ILE A 9 38.05 16.54 6.76
C ILE A 9 36.61 16.86 6.38
N ILE A 10 36.33 18.02 5.80
CA ILE A 10 35.00 18.42 5.33
C ILE A 10 34.53 17.48 4.20
N GLY A 11 35.42 17.16 3.26
CA GLY A 11 35.14 16.21 2.18
C GLY A 11 34.77 14.80 2.70
N ALA A 12 35.49 14.30 3.72
CA ALA A 12 35.25 13.01 4.31
C ALA A 12 33.90 12.97 5.10
N ILE A 13 33.52 14.08 5.74
CA ILE A 13 32.26 14.19 6.45
C ILE A 13 31.08 14.25 5.46
N ILE A 14 31.21 14.99 4.36
CA ILE A 14 30.19 15.08 3.32
C ILE A 14 29.98 13.74 2.66
N MET A 15 31.02 12.96 2.36
CA MET A 15 30.93 11.62 1.81
C MET A 15 30.22 10.64 2.76
N LYS A 16 30.46 10.75 4.07
CA LYS A 16 29.76 9.92 5.08
C LYS A 16 28.29 10.28 5.23
N VAL A 17 27.94 11.56 5.13
CA VAL A 17 26.54 12.01 5.24
C VAL A 17 25.75 11.66 3.98
N LEU A 18 26.34 11.75 2.79
CA LEU A 18 25.71 11.34 1.54
C LEU A 18 25.52 9.81 1.46
N GLY A 19 26.43 9.03 2.03
CA GLY A 19 26.29 7.55 2.09
C GLY A 19 25.24 7.06 3.09
N ALA A 20 24.81 7.88 4.04
CA ALA A 20 23.82 7.52 5.05
C ALA A 20 22.35 7.74 4.61
N LEU A 21 22.13 8.46 3.48
CA LEU A 21 20.80 8.75 2.97
C LEU A 21 20.26 7.70 1.98
N ASP A 22 21.08 6.72 1.59
CA ASP A 22 20.75 5.76 0.53
C ASP A 22 20.37 4.35 1.04
N GLN A 23 20.24 4.14 2.35
CA GLN A 23 20.04 2.78 2.88
C GLN A 23 18.62 2.45 3.31
N ASN A 24 17.61 3.23 2.96
CA ASN A 24 16.24 2.90 3.35
C ASN A 24 15.26 2.70 2.18
N LEU A 25 15.77 2.42 1.00
CA LEU A 25 14.99 1.95 -0.15
C LEU A 25 15.32 0.46 -0.41
N SER A 26 15.17 -0.37 0.61
CA SER A 26 15.03 -1.80 0.36
C SER A 26 13.64 -2.05 -0.20
N PRO A 27 13.51 -2.53 -1.44
CA PRO A 27 12.26 -3.13 -1.86
C PRO A 27 12.09 -4.38 -1.00
N SER A 28 11.25 -4.30 0.03
CA SER A 28 10.91 -5.45 0.84
C SER A 28 10.33 -6.53 -0.06
N SER A 29 11.05 -7.65 -0.06
CA SER A 29 10.76 -8.98 -0.58
C SER A 29 9.31 -9.22 -0.97
N SER A 30 9.11 -9.52 -2.25
CA SER A 30 8.10 -10.38 -2.88
C SER A 30 6.99 -10.95 -1.96
N SER A 31 6.12 -10.10 -1.45
CA SER A 31 4.86 -10.53 -0.85
C SER A 31 3.79 -10.87 -1.90
N GLY A 32 4.18 -11.11 -3.15
CA GLY A 32 3.24 -11.35 -4.23
C GLY A 32 2.28 -10.19 -4.53
N ALA A 33 2.49 -9.02 -3.95
CA ALA A 33 1.65 -7.85 -4.18
C ALA A 33 1.77 -7.32 -5.62
N PRO A 34 0.71 -6.73 -6.19
CA PRO A 34 0.80 -6.03 -7.46
C PRO A 34 1.75 -4.84 -7.39
N VAL A 35 2.37 -4.49 -8.53
CA VAL A 35 3.28 -3.35 -8.63
C VAL A 35 2.58 -2.05 -8.19
N GLY A 36 3.24 -1.29 -7.34
CA GLY A 36 2.73 -0.02 -6.81
C GLY A 36 1.81 -0.14 -5.59
N PHE A 37 1.56 -1.36 -5.10
CA PHE A 37 0.79 -1.58 -3.88
C PHE A 37 1.72 -1.66 -2.67
N GLN A 38 1.30 -1.05 -1.56
CA GLN A 38 1.99 -1.17 -0.28
C GLN A 38 1.71 -2.54 0.33
N THR A 39 2.68 -3.11 1.03
CA THR A 39 2.53 -4.43 1.68
C THR A 39 2.30 -4.35 3.18
N ASN A 40 2.29 -3.13 3.70
CA ASN A 40 2.07 -2.81 5.11
C ASN A 40 1.06 -1.66 5.22
N LEU A 41 0.11 -1.80 6.15
CA LEU A 41 -0.95 -0.81 6.33
C LEU A 41 -0.43 0.53 6.84
N ASP A 42 0.53 0.54 7.76
CA ASP A 42 1.06 1.78 8.35
C ASP A 42 1.75 2.64 7.30
N THR A 43 2.47 2.00 6.37
CA THR A 43 3.07 2.67 5.21
C THR A 43 1.99 3.28 4.32
N ALA A 44 0.93 2.52 4.02
CA ALA A 44 -0.18 3.01 3.21
C ALA A 44 -0.88 4.20 3.88
N LEU A 45 -1.12 4.13 5.20
CA LEU A 45 -1.74 5.23 5.96
C LEU A 45 -0.87 6.47 6.01
N SER A 46 0.44 6.32 6.14
CA SER A 46 1.39 7.44 6.09
C SER A 46 1.34 8.16 4.75
N LEU A 47 1.31 7.41 3.64
CA LEU A 47 1.15 7.95 2.29
C LEU A 47 -0.22 8.60 2.09
N ALA A 48 -1.29 8.00 2.63
CA ALA A 48 -2.64 8.54 2.56
C ALA A 48 -2.74 9.91 3.24
N LYS A 49 -2.20 10.02 4.46
CA LYS A 49 -2.13 11.29 5.21
C LYS A 49 -1.38 12.37 4.45
N SER A 50 -0.21 12.05 3.90
CA SER A 50 0.62 13.03 3.19
C SER A 50 0.05 13.46 1.85
N SER A 51 -0.68 12.56 1.15
CA SER A 51 -1.27 12.84 -0.16
C SER A 51 -2.73 13.27 -0.13
N GLY A 52 -3.42 13.14 1.01
CA GLY A 52 -4.86 13.39 1.13
C GLY A 52 -5.74 12.35 0.43
N LYS A 53 -5.16 11.22 -0.02
CA LYS A 53 -5.88 10.18 -0.76
C LYS A 53 -6.46 9.13 0.18
N PRO A 54 -7.66 8.59 -0.11
CA PRO A 54 -8.20 7.43 0.58
C PRO A 54 -7.38 6.16 0.28
N VAL A 55 -7.57 5.12 1.09
CA VAL A 55 -6.86 3.85 1.00
C VAL A 55 -7.80 2.73 0.56
N VAL A 56 -7.30 1.86 -0.31
CA VAL A 56 -7.89 0.54 -0.58
C VAL A 56 -6.99 -0.49 0.08
N ALA A 57 -7.43 -1.04 1.20
CA ALA A 57 -6.72 -2.09 1.95
C ALA A 57 -7.30 -3.46 1.58
N ILE A 58 -6.51 -4.27 0.87
CA ILE A 58 -6.89 -5.58 0.35
C ILE A 58 -6.21 -6.65 1.19
N PHE A 59 -6.98 -7.41 1.96
CA PHE A 59 -6.50 -8.57 2.69
C PHE A 59 -6.61 -9.81 1.80
N SER A 60 -5.50 -10.52 1.66
CA SER A 60 -5.32 -11.57 0.66
C SER A 60 -4.34 -12.63 1.16
N ALA A 61 -4.23 -13.73 0.42
CA ALA A 61 -3.18 -14.73 0.61
C ALA A 61 -2.81 -15.40 -0.72
N SER A 62 -1.62 -15.97 -0.79
CA SER A 62 -1.13 -16.64 -2.00
C SER A 62 -1.92 -17.91 -2.35
N TRP A 63 -2.44 -18.59 -1.33
CA TRP A 63 -3.23 -19.83 -1.47
C TRP A 63 -4.73 -19.62 -1.72
N CYS A 64 -5.19 -18.37 -1.81
CA CYS A 64 -6.60 -18.02 -1.98
C CYS A 64 -6.95 -17.85 -3.47
N PRO A 65 -7.69 -18.79 -4.11
CA PRO A 65 -7.98 -18.73 -5.55
C PRO A 65 -8.71 -17.45 -6.00
N PRO A 66 -9.81 -17.00 -5.33
CA PRO A 66 -10.49 -15.76 -5.74
C PRO A 66 -9.60 -14.52 -5.54
N CYS A 67 -8.70 -14.52 -4.56
CA CYS A 67 -7.73 -13.44 -4.37
C CYS A 67 -6.76 -13.34 -5.55
N GLN A 68 -6.24 -14.48 -6.01
CA GLN A 68 -5.32 -14.55 -7.15
C GLN A 68 -6.03 -14.18 -8.47
N GLN A 69 -7.30 -14.54 -8.60
CA GLN A 69 -8.11 -14.14 -9.76
C GLN A 69 -8.28 -12.60 -9.80
N MET A 70 -8.65 -11.98 -8.68
CA MET A 70 -8.77 -10.53 -8.60
C MET A 70 -7.44 -9.82 -8.90
N LYS A 71 -6.34 -10.36 -8.36
CA LYS A 71 -4.99 -9.83 -8.62
C LYS A 71 -4.63 -9.85 -10.10
N LYS A 72 -4.98 -10.93 -10.82
CA LYS A 72 -4.61 -11.11 -12.23
C LYS A 72 -5.55 -10.40 -13.19
N GLN A 73 -6.83 -10.31 -12.89
CA GLN A 73 -7.87 -9.90 -13.81
C GLN A 73 -8.59 -8.60 -13.43
N VAL A 74 -8.79 -8.35 -12.14
CA VAL A 74 -9.59 -7.21 -11.68
C VAL A 74 -8.73 -5.98 -11.45
N TYR A 75 -7.71 -6.08 -10.61
CA TYR A 75 -6.88 -4.91 -10.28
C TYR A 75 -6.15 -4.28 -11.47
N PRO A 76 -5.67 -5.02 -12.49
CA PRO A 76 -5.04 -4.42 -13.66
C PRO A 76 -6.03 -4.00 -14.77
N SER A 77 -7.34 -4.23 -14.58
CA SER A 77 -8.36 -4.01 -15.60
C SER A 77 -8.54 -2.54 -15.99
N GLN A 78 -9.13 -2.31 -17.17
CA GLN A 78 -9.44 -0.96 -17.66
C GLN A 78 -10.51 -0.26 -16.83
N GLU A 79 -11.44 -0.99 -16.23
CA GLU A 79 -12.49 -0.49 -15.35
C GLU A 79 -11.91 0.10 -14.07
N VAL A 80 -10.84 -0.49 -13.55
CA VAL A 80 -10.15 -0.07 -12.33
C VAL A 80 -9.08 1.01 -12.61
N ALA A 81 -8.56 1.06 -13.82
CA ALA A 81 -7.49 1.99 -14.19
C ALA A 81 -7.72 3.45 -13.81
N PRO A 82 -8.94 4.05 -13.98
CA PRO A 82 -9.20 5.46 -13.60
C PRO A 82 -9.06 5.75 -12.10
N TYR A 83 -9.13 4.72 -11.26
CA TYR A 83 -9.07 4.83 -9.80
C TYR A 83 -7.67 4.62 -9.22
N LYS A 84 -6.74 4.10 -10.02
CA LYS A 84 -5.38 3.77 -9.54
C LYS A 84 -4.66 4.95 -8.90
N SER A 85 -4.72 6.11 -9.52
CA SER A 85 -4.06 7.33 -9.01
C SER A 85 -4.85 8.06 -7.92
N LYS A 86 -6.13 7.68 -7.70
CA LYS A 86 -7.03 8.34 -6.74
C LYS A 86 -6.96 7.76 -5.34
N PHE A 87 -6.36 6.58 -5.19
CA PHE A 87 -6.22 5.87 -3.93
C PHE A 87 -4.75 5.54 -3.65
N VAL A 88 -4.44 5.35 -2.39
CA VAL A 88 -3.29 4.56 -1.94
C VAL A 88 -3.75 3.11 -1.85
N TRP A 89 -2.99 2.21 -2.48
CA TRP A 89 -3.33 0.79 -2.53
C TRP A 89 -2.44 0.01 -1.58
N ALA A 90 -3.05 -0.83 -0.74
CA ALA A 90 -2.37 -1.77 0.13
C ALA A 90 -2.84 -3.20 -0.16
N TYR A 91 -1.88 -4.10 -0.34
CA TYR A 91 -2.11 -5.54 -0.53
C TYR A 91 -1.49 -6.28 0.66
N LEU A 92 -2.33 -6.68 1.59
CA LEU A 92 -1.96 -7.17 2.91
C LEU A 92 -2.12 -8.69 2.94
N ASP A 93 -1.00 -9.39 2.91
CA ASP A 93 -0.97 -10.83 3.08
C ASP A 93 -1.29 -11.17 4.53
N VAL A 94 -2.39 -11.90 4.75
CA VAL A 94 -2.88 -12.26 6.08
C VAL A 94 -1.96 -13.25 6.81
N ASP A 95 -1.10 -13.96 6.09
CA ASP A 95 -0.13 -14.88 6.66
C ASP A 95 1.11 -14.13 7.21
N GLN A 96 1.29 -12.85 6.86
CA GLN A 96 2.39 -12.05 7.38
C GLN A 96 2.07 -11.55 8.79
N PRO A 97 2.97 -11.80 9.78
CA PRO A 97 2.76 -11.34 11.16
C PRO A 97 2.52 -9.83 11.27
N THR A 98 3.14 -9.04 10.41
CA THR A 98 2.99 -7.57 10.35
C THR A 98 1.57 -7.11 10.01
N ASN A 99 0.75 -7.97 9.38
CA ASN A 99 -0.61 -7.65 8.96
C ASN A 99 -1.69 -8.24 9.89
N GLN A 100 -1.31 -9.02 10.91
CA GLN A 100 -2.27 -9.64 11.83
C GLN A 100 -3.09 -8.62 12.63
N ALA A 101 -2.44 -7.59 13.15
CA ALA A 101 -3.13 -6.53 13.89
C ALA A 101 -4.14 -5.79 13.00
N ALA A 102 -3.79 -5.52 11.74
CA ALA A 102 -4.71 -4.94 10.77
C ALA A 102 -5.88 -5.88 10.45
N SER A 103 -5.63 -7.17 10.27
CA SER A 103 -6.66 -8.17 10.02
C SER A 103 -7.67 -8.26 11.16
N GLN A 104 -7.21 -8.18 12.41
CA GLN A 104 -8.07 -8.14 13.58
C GLN A 104 -8.87 -6.83 13.67
N LYS A 105 -8.20 -5.70 13.46
CA LYS A 105 -8.82 -4.36 13.50
C LYS A 105 -10.00 -4.24 12.54
N PHE A 106 -9.85 -4.75 11.32
CA PHE A 106 -10.88 -4.70 10.27
C PHE A 106 -11.78 -5.94 10.23
N GLY A 107 -11.72 -6.79 11.25
CA GLY A 107 -12.63 -7.94 11.40
C GLY A 107 -12.56 -8.92 10.23
N VAL A 108 -11.37 -9.14 9.67
CA VAL A 108 -11.18 -10.04 8.53
C VAL A 108 -11.49 -11.49 8.93
N ARG A 109 -12.59 -12.03 8.42
CA ARG A 109 -13.03 -13.41 8.68
C ARG A 109 -12.97 -14.31 7.46
N GLY A 110 -12.74 -13.73 6.30
CA GLY A 110 -12.60 -14.42 5.02
C GLY A 110 -11.87 -13.53 4.03
N ILE A 111 -11.28 -14.10 3.00
CA ILE A 111 -10.51 -13.38 1.99
C ILE A 111 -10.98 -13.76 0.57
N PRO A 112 -10.88 -12.85 -0.42
CA PRO A 112 -10.41 -11.47 -0.27
C PRO A 112 -11.36 -10.62 0.58
N HIS A 113 -10.80 -9.80 1.48
CA HIS A 113 -11.53 -8.78 2.23
C HIS A 113 -10.94 -7.42 1.86
N ILE A 114 -11.79 -6.44 1.60
CA ILE A 114 -11.37 -5.14 1.12
C ILE A 114 -12.00 -4.07 2.00
N ALA A 115 -11.16 -3.33 2.70
CA ALA A 115 -11.57 -2.17 3.48
C ALA A 115 -11.20 -0.88 2.72
N PHE A 116 -12.16 0.01 2.59
CA PHE A 116 -11.94 1.36 2.07
C PHE A 116 -11.83 2.31 3.25
N LEU A 117 -10.73 3.06 3.31
CA LEU A 117 -10.43 3.97 4.40
C LEU A 117 -10.33 5.40 3.86
N ASP A 118 -10.69 6.39 4.66
CA ASP A 118 -10.37 7.77 4.37
C ASP A 118 -8.85 8.03 4.52
N SER A 119 -8.41 9.24 4.24
CA SER A 119 -6.99 9.62 4.34
C SER A 119 -6.46 9.61 5.77
N GLN A 120 -7.32 9.52 6.78
CA GLN A 120 -6.95 9.41 8.19
C GLN A 120 -6.95 7.96 8.71
N GLY A 121 -7.36 7.00 7.87
CA GLY A 121 -7.40 5.58 8.20
C GLY A 121 -8.70 5.13 8.86
N THR A 122 -9.77 5.93 8.79
CA THR A 122 -11.10 5.55 9.23
C THR A 122 -11.78 4.72 8.15
N GLU A 123 -12.38 3.58 8.52
CA GLU A 123 -13.14 2.75 7.58
C GLU A 123 -14.42 3.45 7.15
N ILE A 124 -14.60 3.61 5.85
CA ILE A 124 -15.78 4.24 5.23
C ILE A 124 -16.66 3.24 4.48
N ALA A 125 -16.13 2.10 4.12
CA ALA A 125 -16.84 0.99 3.51
C ALA A 125 -16.00 -0.29 3.57
N THR A 126 -16.65 -1.43 3.47
CA THR A 126 -16.00 -2.74 3.34
C THR A 126 -16.75 -3.62 2.35
N THR A 127 -16.04 -4.51 1.70
CA THR A 127 -16.59 -5.54 0.81
C THR A 127 -15.70 -6.78 0.85
N GLY A 128 -16.19 -7.90 0.37
CA GLY A 128 -15.42 -9.15 0.38
C GLY A 128 -15.88 -10.13 -0.69
N GLY A 129 -15.08 -11.18 -0.85
CA GLY A 129 -15.26 -12.18 -1.90
C GLY A 129 -14.73 -11.74 -3.26
N GLY A 130 -14.53 -12.72 -4.14
CA GLY A 130 -14.16 -12.45 -5.53
C GLY A 130 -15.30 -11.76 -6.28
N MET A 131 -14.98 -10.77 -7.10
CA MET A 131 -15.97 -10.02 -7.87
C MET A 131 -15.41 -9.60 -9.24
N PRO A 132 -16.29 -9.37 -10.25
CA PRO A 132 -15.89 -8.82 -11.54
C PRO A 132 -15.35 -7.40 -11.44
N ALA A 133 -14.59 -6.98 -12.46
CA ALA A 133 -13.94 -5.67 -12.52
C ALA A 133 -14.93 -4.50 -12.43
N GLU A 134 -16.08 -4.60 -13.11
CA GLU A 134 -17.13 -3.58 -13.12
C GLU A 134 -17.73 -3.37 -11.73
N VAL A 135 -17.94 -4.48 -10.99
CA VAL A 135 -18.46 -4.44 -9.62
C VAL A 135 -17.45 -3.78 -8.69
N PHE A 136 -16.18 -4.15 -8.82
CA PHE A 136 -15.13 -3.55 -8.01
C PHE A 136 -14.92 -2.07 -8.33
N ALA A 137 -14.97 -1.68 -9.60
CA ALA A 137 -14.91 -0.28 -10.01
C ALA A 137 -16.07 0.56 -9.45
N ALA A 138 -17.28 -0.01 -9.38
CA ALA A 138 -18.43 0.64 -8.74
C ALA A 138 -18.21 0.84 -7.23
N GLN A 139 -17.58 -0.12 -6.54
CA GLN A 139 -17.20 0.01 -5.12
C GLN A 139 -16.15 1.12 -4.93
N LEU A 140 -15.13 1.19 -5.79
CA LEU A 140 -14.13 2.27 -5.77
C LEU A 140 -14.77 3.65 -5.96
N LYS A 141 -15.69 3.77 -6.92
CA LYS A 141 -16.44 5.01 -7.15
C LYS A 141 -17.23 5.44 -5.91
N SER A 142 -17.95 4.50 -5.31
CA SER A 142 -18.75 4.74 -4.10
C SER A 142 -17.86 5.15 -2.91
N ALA A 143 -16.75 4.45 -2.70
CA ALA A 143 -15.79 4.75 -1.63
C ALA A 143 -15.16 6.14 -1.81
N LEU A 144 -14.80 6.50 -3.05
CA LEU A 144 -14.24 7.82 -3.35
C LEU A 144 -15.22 8.95 -3.02
N ALA A 145 -16.52 8.76 -3.31
CA ALA A 145 -17.55 9.75 -2.98
C ALA A 145 -17.77 9.91 -1.47
N LYS A 146 -17.51 8.87 -0.66
CA LYS A 146 -17.64 8.90 0.81
C LYS A 146 -16.39 9.44 1.51
N ALA A 147 -15.25 9.47 0.83
CA ALA A 147 -13.97 9.90 1.40
C ALA A 147 -13.79 11.43 1.47
N HIS A 148 -14.75 12.20 0.96
CA HIS A 148 -14.75 13.68 0.91
C HIS A 148 -15.77 14.29 1.85
#